data_a8e8cf346b91081921ea20201f139798
#
_entry.id   a8e8cf346b91081921ea20201f139798
#
_cell.length_a   1.000
_cell.length_b   1.000
_cell.length_c   1.000
_cell.angle_alpha   90.00
_cell.angle_beta   90.00
_cell.angle_gamma   90.00
#
_symmetry.space_group_name_H-M   'P 1'
#
loop_
_entity.id
_entity.type
_entity.pdbx_description
1 polymer ?
#
loop_
_entity_poly.entity_id
_entity_poly.type
_entity_poly.pdbx_seq_one_letter_code
_entity_poly.pdbx_strand_id
1 'polypeptide(L)'
;MESIARQFAGDQHVMVIRNGWFSFRWSEILEKGNIAASTKVLSARRQAGALGRNQQEPFAPVPIDEVTSRIAADKPAVVFAPHVETSAGMILPDDYIKQVAVAVHAVGGLFVLDCVASGTVWVDMKALGVDVLLSAPQKGWSASPCSGLVMLSAAAV
;
A
#
# COMPACT_ATOMS: atom_id res chain seq x y z
N MET A 1 -4.66 -8.34 7.38
CA MET A 1 -4.89 -7.98 5.98
C MET A 1 -6.30 -8.34 5.53
N GLU A 2 -6.71 -9.61 5.56
CA GLU A 2 -8.04 -10.03 5.07
C GLU A 2 -9.21 -9.34 5.76
N SER A 3 -9.19 -9.22 7.08
CA SER A 3 -10.22 -8.48 7.83
C SER A 3 -10.36 -7.02 7.38
N ILE A 4 -9.24 -6.35 7.09
CA ILE A 4 -9.23 -4.99 6.55
C ILE A 4 -9.83 -4.96 5.14
N ALA A 5 -9.43 -5.90 4.28
CA ALA A 5 -9.98 -5.99 2.93
C ALA A 5 -11.51 -6.20 2.97
N ARG A 6 -12.00 -7.11 3.80
CA ARG A 6 -13.44 -7.38 3.94
C ARG A 6 -14.20 -6.18 4.52
N GLN A 7 -13.59 -5.44 5.45
CA GLN A 7 -14.24 -4.28 6.08
C GLN A 7 -14.37 -3.11 5.11
N PHE A 8 -13.34 -2.83 4.31
CA PHE A 8 -13.27 -1.57 3.55
C PHE A 8 -13.41 -1.75 2.03
N ALA A 9 -13.16 -2.94 1.49
CA ALA A 9 -13.12 -3.19 0.05
C ALA A 9 -14.30 -4.03 -0.49
N GLY A 10 -15.22 -4.45 0.38
CA GLY A 10 -16.36 -5.30 -0.01
C GLY A 10 -17.19 -4.67 -1.13
N ASP A 11 -17.33 -5.39 -2.25
CA ASP A 11 -18.08 -4.97 -3.44
C ASP A 11 -17.70 -3.59 -4.03
N GLN A 12 -16.48 -3.11 -3.73
CA GLN A 12 -15.97 -1.82 -4.20
C GLN A 12 -14.95 -1.98 -5.34
N HIS A 13 -14.76 -0.90 -6.10
CA HIS A 13 -13.58 -0.75 -6.96
C HIS A 13 -12.39 -0.31 -6.11
N VAL A 14 -11.29 -1.06 -6.16
CA VAL A 14 -10.10 -0.79 -5.35
C VAL A 14 -8.83 -0.74 -6.19
N MET A 15 -7.80 -0.12 -5.62
CA MET A 15 -6.48 -0.04 -6.24
C MET A 15 -5.40 -0.59 -5.31
N VAL A 16 -4.44 -1.32 -5.87
CA VAL A 16 -3.29 -1.87 -5.16
C VAL A 16 -2.01 -1.33 -5.77
N ILE A 17 -1.22 -0.59 -4.99
CA ILE A 17 0.18 -0.26 -5.33
C ILE A 17 1.01 -1.48 -4.95
N ARG A 18 1.56 -2.17 -5.96
CA ARG A 18 2.25 -3.44 -5.80
C ARG A 18 3.73 -3.31 -6.11
N ASN A 19 4.52 -3.14 -5.05
CA ASN A 19 5.95 -2.89 -5.15
C ASN A 19 6.80 -4.18 -5.17
N GLY A 20 6.20 -5.34 -4.86
CA GLY A 20 6.88 -6.63 -4.90
C GLY A 20 6.03 -7.77 -4.39
N TRP A 21 6.71 -8.81 -3.86
CA TRP A 21 6.07 -10.06 -3.44
C TRP A 21 5.12 -9.91 -2.24
N PHE A 22 5.48 -9.08 -1.26
CA PHE A 22 4.64 -8.96 -0.06
C PHE A 22 3.38 -8.13 -0.33
N SER A 23 3.47 -7.08 -1.13
CA SER A 23 2.30 -6.30 -1.54
C SER A 23 1.39 -7.05 -2.53
N PHE A 24 1.90 -8.08 -3.22
CA PHE A 24 1.08 -8.99 -4.02
C PHE A 24 0.02 -9.71 -3.17
N ARG A 25 0.26 -9.89 -1.86
CA ARG A 25 -0.68 -10.50 -0.93
C ARG A 25 -2.04 -9.79 -0.91
N TRP A 26 -2.08 -8.48 -1.08
CA TRP A 26 -3.34 -7.75 -1.19
C TRP A 26 -4.14 -8.20 -2.41
N SER A 27 -3.49 -8.33 -3.58
CA SER A 27 -4.14 -8.83 -4.80
C SER A 27 -4.69 -10.25 -4.60
N GLU A 28 -3.91 -11.14 -3.99
CA GLU A 28 -4.35 -12.52 -3.71
C GLU A 28 -5.56 -12.57 -2.78
N ILE A 29 -5.56 -11.77 -1.70
CA ILE A 29 -6.67 -11.73 -0.74
C ILE A 29 -7.95 -11.23 -1.42
N LEU A 30 -7.85 -10.14 -2.19
CA LEU A 30 -8.99 -9.56 -2.89
C LEU A 30 -9.57 -10.53 -3.93
N GLU A 31 -8.72 -11.16 -4.72
CA GLU A 31 -9.11 -12.09 -5.78
C GLU A 31 -9.65 -13.42 -5.23
N LYS A 32 -8.85 -14.12 -4.40
CA LYS A 32 -9.24 -15.44 -3.86
C LYS A 32 -10.40 -15.36 -2.87
N GLY A 33 -10.52 -14.25 -2.16
CA GLY A 33 -11.63 -13.97 -1.25
C GLY A 33 -12.89 -13.48 -1.94
N ASN A 34 -12.82 -13.18 -3.26
CA ASN A 34 -13.88 -12.53 -4.03
C ASN A 34 -14.46 -11.33 -3.28
N ILE A 35 -13.57 -10.43 -2.82
CA ILE A 35 -13.95 -9.36 -1.89
C ILE A 35 -14.35 -8.10 -2.64
N ALA A 36 -13.50 -7.63 -3.56
CA ALA A 36 -13.72 -6.40 -4.31
C ALA A 36 -14.49 -6.66 -5.61
N ALA A 37 -15.33 -5.72 -6.02
CA ALA A 37 -15.99 -5.76 -7.33
C ALA A 37 -14.98 -5.69 -8.47
N SER A 38 -13.93 -4.92 -8.31
CA SER A 38 -12.80 -4.88 -9.24
C SER A 38 -11.53 -4.37 -8.57
N THR A 39 -10.38 -4.84 -9.06
CA THR A 39 -9.06 -4.48 -8.52
C THR A 39 -8.17 -3.93 -9.63
N LYS A 40 -7.72 -2.70 -9.50
CA LYS A 40 -6.66 -2.11 -10.33
C LYS A 40 -5.32 -2.29 -9.64
N VAL A 41 -4.33 -2.80 -10.38
CA VAL A 41 -2.96 -2.98 -9.84
C VAL A 41 -2.00 -2.04 -10.55
N LEU A 42 -1.22 -1.29 -9.76
CA LEU A 42 -0.10 -0.48 -10.21
C LEU A 42 1.19 -1.14 -9.73
N SER A 43 1.93 -1.75 -10.66
CA SER A 43 3.13 -2.53 -10.31
C SER A 43 4.40 -1.71 -10.45
N ALA A 44 5.34 -1.88 -9.49
CA ALA A 44 6.70 -1.37 -9.58
C ALA A 44 7.38 -1.82 -10.89
N ARG A 45 8.28 -1.01 -11.40
CA ARG A 45 8.97 -1.22 -12.66
C ARG A 45 10.48 -1.16 -12.47
N ARG A 46 11.21 -1.88 -13.33
CA ARG A 46 12.67 -1.74 -13.38
C ARG A 46 13.05 -0.36 -13.90
N GLN A 47 14.04 0.23 -13.26
CA GLN A 47 14.63 1.50 -13.69
C GLN A 47 15.70 1.22 -14.75
N ALA A 48 15.32 1.27 -16.02
CA ALA A 48 16.24 1.04 -17.13
C ALA A 48 17.42 2.03 -17.11
N GLY A 49 18.65 1.52 -17.24
CA GLY A 49 19.85 2.33 -17.30
C GLY A 49 20.42 2.79 -15.95
N ALA A 50 19.85 2.36 -14.82
CA ALA A 50 20.36 2.70 -13.49
C ALA A 50 21.70 1.99 -13.17
N LEU A 51 21.95 0.83 -13.77
CA LEU A 51 23.15 0.02 -13.56
C LEU A 51 23.77 -0.40 -14.91
N GLY A 52 25.05 -0.79 -14.87
CA GLY A 52 25.76 -1.25 -16.07
C GLY A 52 25.20 -2.54 -16.66
N ARG A 53 25.55 -2.84 -17.91
CA ARG A 53 24.97 -3.89 -18.77
C ARG A 53 24.85 -5.30 -18.18
N ASN A 54 25.55 -5.63 -17.09
CA ASN A 54 25.57 -6.97 -16.49
C ASN A 54 24.94 -7.01 -15.09
N GLN A 55 24.23 -5.96 -14.67
CA GLN A 55 23.61 -5.89 -13.35
C GLN A 55 22.08 -5.87 -13.46
N GLN A 56 21.40 -6.45 -12.47
CA GLN A 56 19.95 -6.38 -12.41
C GLN A 56 19.53 -4.97 -12.03
N GLU A 57 18.74 -4.35 -12.90
CA GLU A 57 18.16 -3.04 -12.64
C GLU A 57 17.26 -3.07 -11.39
N PRO A 58 17.40 -2.08 -10.48
CA PRO A 58 16.54 -1.98 -9.33
C PRO A 58 15.09 -1.71 -9.73
N PHE A 59 14.15 -2.13 -8.89
CA PHE A 59 12.77 -1.74 -9.04
C PHE A 59 12.53 -0.38 -8.37
N ALA A 60 11.63 0.40 -8.94
CA ALA A 60 11.08 1.61 -8.33
C ALA A 60 9.54 1.51 -8.29
N PRO A 61 8.89 2.19 -7.34
CA PRO A 61 7.45 2.32 -7.35
C PRO A 61 6.99 3.03 -8.62
N VAL A 62 5.72 2.88 -8.96
CA VAL A 62 5.12 3.65 -10.06
C VAL A 62 5.33 5.14 -9.77
N PRO A 63 5.70 5.97 -10.76
CA PRO A 63 5.85 7.40 -10.57
C PRO A 63 4.60 8.02 -9.95
N ILE A 64 4.79 8.94 -8.99
CA ILE A 64 3.67 9.49 -8.21
C ILE A 64 2.62 10.19 -9.09
N ASP A 65 3.04 10.90 -10.13
CA ASP A 65 2.13 11.56 -11.07
C ASP A 65 1.22 10.57 -11.81
N GLU A 66 1.75 9.37 -12.13
CA GLU A 66 0.94 8.31 -12.73
C GLU A 66 -0.07 7.74 -11.72
N VAL A 67 0.36 7.54 -10.47
CA VAL A 67 -0.52 7.05 -9.41
C VAL A 67 -1.66 8.02 -9.15
N THR A 68 -1.36 9.30 -8.94
CA THR A 68 -2.37 10.32 -8.67
C THR A 68 -3.33 10.51 -9.84
N SER A 69 -2.82 10.49 -11.08
CA SER A 69 -3.65 10.55 -12.29
C SER A 69 -4.58 9.34 -12.40
N ARG A 70 -4.10 8.14 -12.05
CA ARG A 70 -4.92 6.93 -12.05
C ARG A 70 -6.00 6.96 -10.97
N ILE A 71 -5.66 7.41 -9.76
CA ILE A 71 -6.63 7.58 -8.68
C ILE A 71 -7.75 8.54 -9.10
N ALA A 72 -7.38 9.67 -9.70
CA ALA A 72 -8.35 10.66 -10.18
C ALA A 72 -9.28 10.10 -11.27
N ALA A 73 -8.74 9.28 -12.18
CA ALA A 73 -9.50 8.69 -13.28
C ALA A 73 -10.39 7.52 -12.82
N ASP A 74 -9.83 6.59 -12.05
CA ASP A 74 -10.48 5.32 -11.67
C ASP A 74 -11.35 5.47 -10.40
N LYS A 75 -11.13 6.52 -9.60
CA LYS A 75 -11.87 6.84 -8.35
C LYS A 75 -12.06 5.63 -7.43
N PRO A 76 -10.98 4.94 -7.02
CA PRO A 76 -11.10 3.77 -6.16
C PRO A 76 -11.66 4.15 -4.79
N ALA A 77 -12.51 3.29 -4.24
CA ALA A 77 -13.01 3.45 -2.86
C ALA A 77 -11.91 3.22 -1.83
N VAL A 78 -10.94 2.34 -2.15
CA VAL A 78 -9.80 2.05 -1.28
C VAL A 78 -8.53 1.90 -2.11
N VAL A 79 -7.44 2.50 -1.63
CA VAL A 79 -6.09 2.27 -2.17
C VAL A 79 -5.24 1.57 -1.12
N PHE A 80 -4.62 0.45 -1.49
CA PHE A 80 -3.69 -0.31 -0.66
C PHE A 80 -2.27 -0.08 -1.13
N ALA A 81 -1.34 0.20 -0.21
CA ALA A 81 0.08 0.33 -0.53
C ALA A 81 0.96 -0.28 0.57
N PRO A 82 2.12 -0.87 0.23
CA PRO A 82 3.13 -1.21 1.22
C PRO A 82 3.93 0.04 1.58
N HIS A 83 4.23 0.26 2.85
CA HIS A 83 5.25 1.25 3.25
C HIS A 83 6.64 0.71 2.90
N VAL A 84 6.95 -0.49 3.36
CA VAL A 84 8.19 -1.20 3.04
C VAL A 84 7.89 -2.48 2.26
N GLU A 85 8.55 -2.64 1.13
CA GLU A 85 8.52 -3.87 0.34
C GLU A 85 9.88 -4.56 0.43
N THR A 86 9.98 -5.52 1.35
CA THR A 86 11.23 -6.21 1.64
C THR A 86 11.78 -6.98 0.43
N SER A 87 10.91 -7.56 -0.39
CA SER A 87 11.32 -8.38 -1.55
C SER A 87 12.02 -7.57 -2.64
N ALA A 88 11.80 -6.26 -2.68
CA ALA A 88 12.40 -5.35 -3.65
C ALA A 88 13.38 -4.35 -3.01
N GLY A 89 13.58 -4.40 -1.68
CA GLY A 89 14.43 -3.48 -0.95
C GLY A 89 13.93 -2.03 -1.01
N MET A 90 12.62 -1.83 -0.94
CA MET A 90 11.96 -0.56 -1.25
C MET A 90 11.22 0.00 -0.03
N ILE A 91 11.33 1.29 0.19
CA ILE A 91 10.50 2.04 1.15
C ILE A 91 9.86 3.22 0.43
N LEU A 92 8.58 3.46 0.64
CA LEU A 92 7.91 4.65 0.12
C LEU A 92 8.27 5.87 0.97
N PRO A 93 8.76 6.97 0.37
CA PRO A 93 9.00 8.22 1.09
C PRO A 93 7.70 8.85 1.60
N ASP A 94 7.79 9.62 2.67
CA ASP A 94 6.65 10.33 3.26
C ASP A 94 5.91 11.21 2.24
N ASP A 95 6.64 11.92 1.39
CA ASP A 95 6.04 12.76 0.35
C ASP A 95 5.23 11.94 -0.67
N TYR A 96 5.67 10.74 -1.01
CA TYR A 96 4.91 9.83 -1.88
C TYR A 96 3.62 9.37 -1.21
N ILE A 97 3.71 8.94 0.06
CA ILE A 97 2.57 8.50 0.87
C ILE A 97 1.54 9.63 0.98
N LYS A 98 2.00 10.83 1.31
CA LYS A 98 1.14 12.01 1.43
C LYS A 98 0.41 12.38 0.14
N GLN A 99 1.11 12.33 -0.99
CA GLN A 99 0.50 12.62 -2.29
C GLN A 99 -0.55 11.57 -2.68
N VAL A 100 -0.29 10.28 -2.39
CA VAL A 100 -1.30 9.23 -2.56
C VAL A 100 -2.52 9.51 -1.70
N ALA A 101 -2.33 9.81 -0.41
CA ALA A 101 -3.42 10.12 0.51
C ALA A 101 -4.29 11.30 0.02
N VAL A 102 -3.64 12.40 -0.39
CA VAL A 102 -4.34 13.57 -0.93
C VAL A 102 -5.18 13.21 -2.16
N ALA A 103 -4.62 12.44 -3.09
CA ALA A 103 -5.33 12.02 -4.29
C ALA A 103 -6.53 11.10 -3.97
N VAL A 104 -6.36 10.17 -3.03
CA VAL A 104 -7.40 9.25 -2.58
C VAL A 104 -8.54 10.02 -1.91
N HIS A 105 -8.23 10.94 -1.00
CA HIS A 105 -9.23 11.75 -0.31
C HIS A 105 -9.99 12.68 -1.28
N ALA A 106 -9.31 13.19 -2.32
CA ALA A 106 -9.95 14.03 -3.34
C ALA A 106 -11.06 13.30 -4.12
N VAL A 107 -11.05 11.97 -4.14
CA VAL A 107 -12.10 11.15 -4.78
C VAL A 107 -13.03 10.48 -3.75
N GLY A 108 -12.89 10.79 -2.47
CA GLY A 108 -13.72 10.24 -1.39
C GLY A 108 -13.33 8.81 -0.96
N GLY A 109 -12.13 8.33 -1.33
CA GLY A 109 -11.63 7.01 -0.97
C GLY A 109 -10.88 6.98 0.36
N LEU A 110 -10.50 5.77 0.81
CA LEU A 110 -9.68 5.50 1.98
C LEU A 110 -8.29 5.00 1.57
N PHE A 111 -7.28 5.41 2.32
CA PHE A 111 -5.91 4.97 2.09
C PHE A 111 -5.42 3.99 3.17
N VAL A 112 -5.10 2.77 2.76
CA VAL A 112 -4.59 1.68 3.61
C VAL A 112 -3.09 1.53 3.39
N LEU A 113 -2.29 1.72 4.44
CA LEU A 113 -0.84 1.57 4.41
C LEU A 113 -0.39 0.34 5.19
N ASP A 114 0.29 -0.58 4.51
CA ASP A 114 0.85 -1.79 5.09
C ASP A 114 2.23 -1.53 5.66
N CYS A 115 2.31 -1.40 6.98
CA CYS A 115 3.52 -1.16 7.76
C CYS A 115 4.06 -2.43 8.44
N VAL A 116 3.66 -3.62 8.00
CA VAL A 116 4.12 -4.87 8.61
C VAL A 116 5.65 -5.00 8.58
N ALA A 117 6.31 -4.53 7.53
CA ALA A 117 7.77 -4.59 7.38
C ALA A 117 8.48 -3.26 7.70
N SER A 118 7.79 -2.27 8.26
CA SER A 118 8.36 -0.93 8.53
C SER A 118 9.37 -0.91 9.68
N GLY A 119 9.39 -1.94 10.50
CA GLY A 119 10.33 -2.02 11.62
C GLY A 119 10.11 -0.89 12.64
N THR A 120 11.17 -0.14 12.89
CA THR A 120 11.16 1.04 13.78
C THR A 120 11.02 2.36 13.03
N VAL A 121 10.74 2.32 11.73
CA VAL A 121 10.42 3.53 10.95
C VAL A 121 8.95 3.85 11.19
N TRP A 122 8.72 4.88 12.00
CA TRP A 122 7.37 5.30 12.38
C TRP A 122 6.70 6.12 11.28
N VAL A 123 5.40 5.88 11.11
CA VAL A 123 4.53 6.62 10.20
C VAL A 123 3.60 7.49 11.03
N ASP A 124 3.66 8.80 10.87
CA ASP A 124 2.65 9.70 11.42
C ASP A 124 1.41 9.67 10.52
N MET A 125 0.45 8.83 10.87
CA MET A 125 -0.79 8.64 10.11
C MET A 125 -1.52 9.96 9.83
N LYS A 126 -1.58 10.85 10.84
CA LYS A 126 -2.29 12.11 10.73
C LYS A 126 -1.59 13.09 9.79
N ALA A 127 -0.27 13.22 9.92
CA ALA A 127 0.52 14.11 9.06
C ALA A 127 0.56 13.64 7.60
N LEU A 128 0.53 12.33 7.37
CA LEU A 128 0.60 11.72 6.05
C LEU A 128 -0.77 11.40 5.43
N GLY A 129 -1.86 11.55 6.19
CA GLY A 129 -3.22 11.29 5.71
C GLY A 129 -3.54 9.81 5.52
N VAL A 130 -2.92 8.91 6.30
CA VAL A 130 -3.21 7.47 6.26
C VAL A 130 -4.48 7.17 7.06
N ASP A 131 -5.43 6.47 6.46
CA ASP A 131 -6.71 6.15 7.11
C ASP A 131 -6.67 4.84 7.87
N VAL A 132 -6.01 3.83 7.30
CA VAL A 132 -5.83 2.52 7.93
C VAL A 132 -4.36 2.15 7.86
N LEU A 133 -3.73 1.95 9.01
CA LEU A 133 -2.37 1.46 9.09
C LEU A 133 -2.37 0.09 9.76
N LEU A 134 -1.70 -0.88 9.15
CA LEU A 134 -1.55 -2.20 9.76
C LEU A 134 -0.09 -2.54 10.03
N SER A 135 0.14 -3.28 11.11
CA SER A 135 1.45 -3.79 11.49
C SER A 135 1.33 -5.14 12.20
N ALA A 136 2.46 -5.74 12.51
CA ALA A 136 2.54 -7.01 13.22
C ALA A 136 3.74 -7.04 14.16
N PRO A 137 3.60 -7.54 15.40
CA PRO A 137 4.63 -7.41 16.42
C PRO A 137 5.87 -8.27 16.18
N GLN A 138 5.74 -9.37 15.43
CA GLN A 138 6.86 -10.31 15.17
C GLN A 138 7.89 -9.83 14.14
N LYS A 139 7.65 -8.66 13.52
CA LYS A 139 8.60 -8.06 12.58
C LYS A 139 9.59 -7.15 13.31
N GLY A 140 9.53 -5.87 13.11
CA GLY A 140 10.50 -4.91 13.69
C GLY A 140 10.48 -4.80 15.22
N TRP A 141 9.45 -5.27 15.89
CA TRP A 141 9.35 -5.17 17.36
C TRP A 141 9.79 -6.46 18.08
N SER A 142 10.24 -7.48 17.36
CA SER A 142 10.80 -8.72 17.91
C SER A 142 9.91 -9.40 18.97
N ALA A 143 8.60 -9.24 18.87
CA ALA A 143 7.63 -9.87 19.77
C ALA A 143 7.02 -11.14 19.13
N SER A 144 6.18 -11.84 19.87
CA SER A 144 5.49 -13.03 19.36
C SER A 144 4.47 -12.68 18.27
N PRO A 145 4.23 -13.55 17.26
CA PRO A 145 3.25 -13.34 16.20
C PRO A 145 1.81 -13.62 16.69
N CYS A 146 1.42 -12.98 17.77
CA CYS A 146 0.17 -13.28 18.49
C CYS A 146 -1.01 -12.38 18.06
N SER A 147 -0.77 -11.32 17.27
CA SER A 147 -1.80 -10.34 16.93
C SER A 147 -1.51 -9.63 15.61
N GLY A 148 -2.55 -9.07 15.01
CA GLY A 148 -2.44 -8.03 14.00
C GLY A 148 -2.79 -6.69 14.62
N LEU A 149 -1.99 -5.67 14.34
CA LEU A 149 -2.20 -4.32 14.85
C LEU A 149 -2.83 -3.49 13.74
N VAL A 150 -3.94 -2.84 14.04
CA VAL A 150 -4.64 -1.97 13.09
C VAL A 150 -4.95 -0.66 13.78
N MET A 151 -4.50 0.43 13.17
CA MET A 151 -4.80 1.80 13.58
C MET A 151 -5.73 2.43 12.55
N LEU A 152 -6.76 3.12 13.00
CA LEU A 152 -7.79 3.74 12.17
C LEU A 152 -7.78 5.27 12.37
N SER A 153 -7.95 6.01 11.29
CA SER A 153 -8.30 7.43 11.35
C SER A 153 -9.78 7.61 11.69
N ALA A 154 -10.17 8.82 12.04
CA ALA A 154 -11.59 9.11 12.27
C ALA A 154 -12.47 8.91 11.00
N ALA A 155 -11.88 9.00 9.81
CA ALA A 155 -12.59 8.75 8.54
C ALA A 155 -12.83 7.26 8.28
N ALA A 156 -12.07 6.36 8.93
CA ALA A 156 -12.18 4.92 8.78
C ALA A 156 -13.04 4.25 9.87
N VAL A 157 -13.59 5.01 10.81
CA VAL A 157 -14.49 4.55 11.87
C VAL A 157 -15.92 4.87 11.49
#